data_6399da564639d62bd9eb162166b1e212
#
_entry.id   6399da564639d62bd9eb162166b1e212
#
_cell.length_a   1.000
_cell.length_b   1.000
_cell.length_c   1.000
_cell.angle_alpha   90.00
_cell.angle_beta   90.00
_cell.angle_gamma   90.00
#
_symmetry.space_group_name_H-M   'P 1'
#
loop_
_entity.id
_entity.type
_entity.pdbx_description
1 polymer ?
#
loop_
_entity_poly.entity_id
_entity_poly.type
_entity_poly.pdbx_seq_one_letter_code
_entity_poly.pdbx_strand_id
1 'polypeptide(L)'
;DGNPDNLSVGYGKGNDIVIGKINNFQGHTYTEAPWYYRQKDENGNYYGKYYMFFACDWREQMAYATTDDIMSNEWEFGGIIMEPSATANTNHMAVFDFKGQTYFVYHDGSLPHGSGYRRVACCDPFSINEDGSIDPIKKTATGLTGTASQITDSDGNYISHKSFVNTLLDADYPITGKALQVDFYKDGEESSWEINPGKSSKKDEYVSIESNNKPGLYITAQDPKNGVITPVLSQDVKGTTAEAESMTFRTLKGFNGSGVTFESVKYPGYYLTSKNGVLSMTQDPSDKDATFFVSTDTEIKSGKARKTKRMYTVGEELKTNDIRIQLYLETGKTVKITDYTTNADKIDMTTTGKKTLKVTYEYNGEKKTDNIQIIVVDSAYKKK
;
A
#
# COMPACT_ATOMS: atom_id res chain seq x y z
N ASP A 1 -16.64 -17.39 21.39
CA ASP A 1 -16.49 -17.20 22.84
C ASP A 1 -15.24 -16.43 23.22
N GLY A 2 -14.47 -15.96 22.26
CA GLY A 2 -13.24 -15.19 22.48
C GLY A 2 -12.09 -15.97 23.10
N ASN A 3 -12.20 -17.29 23.19
CA ASN A 3 -11.10 -18.12 23.69
C ASN A 3 -10.00 -18.21 22.62
N PRO A 4 -8.78 -17.67 22.87
CA PRO A 4 -7.69 -17.68 21.91
C PRO A 4 -7.21 -19.10 21.56
N ASP A 5 -7.54 -20.09 22.36
CA ASP A 5 -7.15 -21.47 22.13
C ASP A 5 -8.16 -22.26 21.29
N ASN A 6 -9.36 -21.72 21.04
CA ASN A 6 -10.40 -22.40 20.27
C ASN A 6 -11.08 -21.43 19.31
N LEU A 7 -11.08 -21.76 18.05
CA LEU A 7 -12.01 -21.17 17.09
C LEU A 7 -13.32 -21.94 17.17
N SER A 8 -14.29 -21.42 17.93
CA SER A 8 -15.63 -22.00 17.96
C SER A 8 -16.61 -21.08 17.25
N VAL A 9 -17.41 -21.61 16.34
CA VAL A 9 -18.57 -20.94 15.79
C VAL A 9 -19.80 -21.67 16.32
N GLY A 10 -20.44 -21.11 17.33
CA GLY A 10 -21.64 -21.67 17.89
C GLY A 10 -22.78 -20.65 17.95
N TYR A 11 -23.83 -20.91 17.22
CA TYR A 11 -25.14 -20.32 17.47
C TYR A 11 -26.03 -21.38 18.13
N GLY A 12 -26.17 -21.32 19.44
CA GLY A 12 -27.16 -22.12 20.16
C GLY A 12 -26.58 -23.21 21.06
N LYS A 13 -27.32 -23.53 22.07
CA LYS A 13 -26.99 -24.50 23.10
C LYS A 13 -26.67 -25.88 22.53
N GLY A 14 -25.42 -26.29 22.61
CA GLY A 14 -25.06 -27.68 22.63
C GLY A 14 -24.35 -28.27 21.42
N ASN A 15 -24.04 -27.51 20.37
CA ASN A 15 -23.24 -27.99 19.24
C ASN A 15 -22.31 -26.89 18.73
N ASP A 16 -21.34 -26.52 19.54
CA ASP A 16 -20.27 -25.65 19.08
C ASP A 16 -19.42 -26.39 18.04
N ILE A 17 -19.38 -25.89 16.82
CA ILE A 17 -18.44 -26.38 15.83
C ILE A 17 -17.07 -25.80 16.17
N VAL A 18 -16.19 -26.61 16.70
CA VAL A 18 -14.78 -26.24 16.85
C VAL A 18 -14.15 -26.22 15.47
N ILE A 19 -13.80 -25.03 14.98
CA ILE A 19 -13.14 -24.87 13.66
C ILE A 19 -11.66 -25.19 13.76
N GLY A 20 -11.07 -25.13 14.94
CA GLY A 20 -9.68 -25.45 15.18
C GLY A 20 -9.06 -24.63 16.29
N LYS A 21 -7.82 -24.91 16.58
CA LYS A 21 -6.97 -24.19 17.53
C LYS A 21 -5.91 -23.42 16.76
N ILE A 22 -5.71 -22.15 17.11
CA ILE A 22 -4.57 -21.37 16.62
C ILE A 22 -3.46 -21.44 17.65
N ASN A 23 -2.38 -22.15 17.30
CA ASN A 23 -1.17 -22.22 18.12
C ASN A 23 -0.38 -20.90 18.01
N ASN A 24 0.34 -20.58 19.09
CA ASN A 24 1.22 -19.39 19.15
C ASN A 24 0.48 -18.06 18.90
N PHE A 25 -0.78 -17.94 19.31
CA PHE A 25 -1.63 -16.78 19.02
C PHE A 25 -1.26 -15.51 19.83
N GLN A 26 -0.22 -15.59 20.68
CA GLN A 26 0.45 -14.45 21.34
C GLN A 26 -0.47 -13.53 22.15
N GLY A 27 -1.58 -14.06 22.68
CA GLY A 27 -2.56 -13.29 23.46
C GLY A 27 -3.57 -12.51 22.62
N HIS A 28 -3.56 -12.62 21.31
CA HIS A 28 -4.59 -12.08 20.43
C HIS A 28 -5.91 -12.83 20.58
N THR A 29 -7.00 -12.18 20.21
CA THR A 29 -8.35 -12.74 20.24
C THR A 29 -8.93 -12.79 18.84
N TYR A 30 -9.40 -13.97 18.40
CA TYR A 30 -10.17 -14.08 17.16
C TYR A 30 -11.48 -13.31 17.29
N THR A 31 -11.81 -12.50 16.30
CA THR A 31 -13.07 -11.73 16.30
C THR A 31 -14.05 -12.31 15.27
N GLU A 32 -13.75 -12.19 13.99
CA GLU A 32 -14.66 -12.61 12.92
C GLU A 32 -13.95 -12.71 11.54
N ALA A 33 -14.74 -12.77 10.47
CA ALA A 33 -14.32 -12.62 9.08
C ALA A 33 -13.32 -13.66 8.58
N PRO A 34 -13.54 -14.98 8.75
CA PRO A 34 -12.63 -15.98 8.23
C PRO A 34 -12.69 -16.02 6.71
N TRP A 35 -11.53 -16.02 6.08
CA TRP A 35 -11.37 -16.22 4.64
C TRP A 35 -10.29 -17.25 4.38
N TYR A 36 -10.63 -18.31 3.65
CA TYR A 36 -9.67 -19.38 3.32
C TYR A 36 -9.07 -19.16 1.94
N TYR A 37 -7.76 -19.38 1.86
CA TYR A 37 -7.02 -19.22 0.62
C TYR A 37 -5.93 -20.29 0.52
N ARG A 38 -5.64 -20.70 -0.70
CA ARG A 38 -4.48 -21.51 -1.04
C ARG A 38 -3.93 -21.09 -2.39
N GLN A 39 -2.62 -21.04 -2.50
CA GLN A 39 -1.96 -20.64 -3.74
C GLN A 39 -2.27 -21.63 -4.87
N LYS A 40 -2.30 -21.11 -6.10
CA LYS A 40 -2.42 -21.89 -7.34
C LYS A 40 -1.20 -21.66 -8.21
N ASP A 41 -0.76 -22.73 -8.88
CA ASP A 41 0.21 -22.63 -9.95
C ASP A 41 -0.43 -22.10 -11.25
N GLU A 42 0.36 -21.93 -12.28
CA GLU A 42 -0.09 -21.48 -13.60
C GLU A 42 -1.08 -22.43 -14.30
N ASN A 43 -1.14 -23.68 -13.87
CA ASN A 43 -2.06 -24.69 -14.38
C ASN A 43 -3.34 -24.77 -13.55
N GLY A 44 -3.46 -23.94 -12.51
CA GLY A 44 -4.60 -23.91 -11.60
C GLY A 44 -4.57 -24.96 -10.49
N ASN A 45 -3.45 -25.69 -10.32
CA ASN A 45 -3.30 -26.66 -9.24
C ASN A 45 -2.96 -25.95 -7.93
N TYR A 46 -3.61 -26.36 -6.87
CA TYR A 46 -3.31 -25.85 -5.53
C TYR A 46 -1.98 -26.38 -5.01
N TYR A 47 -1.19 -25.52 -4.38
CA TYR A 47 0.07 -25.89 -3.74
C TYR A 47 0.31 -25.10 -2.46
N GLY A 48 1.34 -25.47 -1.70
CA GLY A 48 1.70 -24.78 -0.45
C GLY A 48 0.70 -25.01 0.67
N LYS A 49 0.80 -24.17 1.70
CA LYS A 49 -0.05 -24.22 2.89
C LYS A 49 -1.47 -23.72 2.59
N TYR A 50 -2.40 -24.09 3.45
CA TYR A 50 -3.69 -23.42 3.57
C TYR A 50 -3.52 -22.17 4.46
N TYR A 51 -4.14 -21.10 4.08
CA TYR A 51 -4.18 -19.83 4.81
C TYR A 51 -5.61 -19.58 5.27
N MET A 52 -5.77 -19.19 6.51
CA MET A 52 -6.98 -18.62 7.04
C MET A 52 -6.66 -17.19 7.44
N PHE A 53 -7.27 -16.24 6.74
CA PHE A 53 -7.23 -14.83 7.08
C PHE A 53 -8.43 -14.52 7.96
N PHE A 54 -8.28 -13.63 8.95
CA PHE A 54 -9.35 -13.29 9.88
C PHE A 54 -9.12 -11.93 10.55
N ALA A 55 -10.20 -11.37 11.08
CA ALA A 55 -10.13 -10.21 11.95
C ALA A 55 -9.83 -10.66 13.38
N CYS A 56 -8.94 -9.96 14.06
CA CYS A 56 -8.62 -10.21 15.46
C CYS A 56 -8.57 -8.92 16.28
N ASP A 57 -8.77 -9.07 17.55
CA ASP A 57 -8.80 -8.03 18.59
C ASP A 57 -9.91 -6.99 18.38
N TRP A 58 -10.01 -6.10 19.33
CA TRP A 58 -10.79 -4.88 19.23
C TRP A 58 -9.83 -3.68 19.13
N ARG A 59 -10.01 -2.89 18.24
CA ARG A 59 -10.34 -2.60 16.90
C ARG A 59 -9.69 -3.58 15.94
N GLU A 60 -10.47 -4.09 15.03
CA GLU A 60 -10.04 -5.19 14.20
C GLU A 60 -8.82 -4.88 13.35
N GLN A 61 -7.79 -5.64 13.62
CA GLN A 61 -6.65 -5.81 12.74
C GLN A 61 -6.78 -7.12 11.97
N MET A 62 -6.09 -7.23 10.86
CA MET A 62 -6.13 -8.43 10.03
C MET A 62 -4.94 -9.31 10.33
N ALA A 63 -5.23 -10.59 10.54
CA ALA A 63 -4.24 -11.62 10.83
C ALA A 63 -4.39 -12.80 9.88
N TYR A 64 -3.42 -13.70 9.93
CA TYR A 64 -3.54 -14.99 9.27
C TYR A 64 -2.97 -16.11 10.13
N ALA A 65 -3.46 -17.30 9.85
CA ALA A 65 -2.91 -18.55 10.35
C ALA A 65 -2.76 -19.56 9.20
N THR A 66 -1.89 -20.52 9.34
CA THR A 66 -1.61 -21.52 8.29
C THR A 66 -1.71 -22.93 8.82
N THR A 67 -2.05 -23.87 7.92
CA THR A 67 -1.96 -25.31 8.18
C THR A 67 -1.52 -26.03 6.91
N ASP A 68 -0.91 -27.19 7.05
CA ASP A 68 -0.60 -28.10 5.93
C ASP A 68 -1.78 -29.01 5.60
N ASP A 69 -2.70 -29.22 6.55
CA ASP A 69 -3.90 -30.06 6.38
C ASP A 69 -5.15 -29.29 6.80
N ILE A 70 -6.01 -28.93 5.83
CA ILE A 70 -7.27 -28.22 6.07
C ILE A 70 -8.23 -29.01 6.98
N MET A 71 -8.08 -30.32 7.07
CA MET A 71 -8.87 -31.19 7.96
C MET A 71 -8.28 -31.24 9.38
N SER A 72 -7.09 -30.70 9.58
CA SER A 72 -6.51 -30.54 10.91
C SER A 72 -7.31 -29.52 11.73
N ASN A 73 -7.43 -29.80 13.01
CA ASN A 73 -7.96 -28.81 13.96
C ASN A 73 -6.88 -27.87 14.51
N GLU A 74 -5.69 -27.88 13.92
CA GLU A 74 -4.55 -27.08 14.38
C GLU A 74 -4.05 -26.16 13.27
N TRP A 75 -3.93 -24.89 13.62
CA TRP A 75 -3.42 -23.81 12.80
C TRP A 75 -2.25 -23.14 13.49
N GLU A 76 -1.26 -22.71 12.76
CA GLU A 76 -0.14 -21.92 13.28
C GLU A 76 -0.37 -20.44 12.97
N PHE A 77 -0.31 -19.61 14.00
CA PHE A 77 -0.42 -18.15 13.84
C PHE A 77 0.73 -17.62 12.99
N GLY A 78 0.40 -16.98 11.90
CA GLY A 78 1.39 -16.40 10.98
C GLY A 78 1.76 -14.96 11.31
N GLY A 79 0.87 -14.21 11.95
CA GLY A 79 1.09 -12.83 12.36
C GLY A 79 -0.04 -11.87 11.99
N ILE A 80 0.12 -10.64 12.44
CA ILE A 80 -0.71 -9.51 12.05
C ILE A 80 -0.19 -8.98 10.71
N ILE A 81 -1.08 -8.86 9.73
CA ILE A 81 -0.73 -8.42 8.37
C ILE A 81 -1.29 -7.06 8.00
N MET A 82 -2.25 -6.55 8.75
CA MET A 82 -2.79 -5.20 8.52
C MET A 82 -3.28 -4.59 9.83
N GLU A 83 -2.82 -3.38 10.11
CA GLU A 83 -3.26 -2.59 11.27
C GLU A 83 -4.75 -2.23 11.18
N PRO A 84 -5.39 -1.85 12.30
CA PRO A 84 -6.75 -1.29 12.29
C PRO A 84 -6.87 -0.12 11.32
N SER A 85 -8.05 0.05 10.73
CA SER A 85 -8.32 1.22 9.89
C SER A 85 -8.28 2.51 10.70
N ALA A 86 -7.76 3.58 10.10
CA ALA A 86 -7.82 4.91 10.66
C ALA A 86 -9.27 5.47 10.73
N THR A 87 -10.16 4.96 9.89
CA THR A 87 -11.48 5.52 9.62
C THR A 87 -12.63 4.56 9.90
N ALA A 88 -12.34 3.32 10.33
CA ALA A 88 -13.33 2.33 10.74
C ALA A 88 -12.80 1.47 11.90
N ASN A 89 -13.69 0.97 12.74
CA ASN A 89 -13.35 0.13 13.89
C ASN A 89 -13.37 -1.37 13.56
N THR A 90 -14.02 -1.76 12.49
CA THR A 90 -14.07 -3.13 11.99
C THR A 90 -13.34 -3.26 10.67
N ASN A 91 -12.95 -4.47 10.35
CA ASN A 91 -12.38 -4.80 9.06
C ASN A 91 -12.85 -6.20 8.64
N HIS A 92 -12.97 -6.43 7.34
CA HIS A 92 -13.34 -7.71 6.79
C HIS A 92 -12.60 -7.89 5.47
N MET A 93 -12.00 -9.06 5.26
CA MET A 93 -11.14 -9.24 4.09
C MET A 93 -11.68 -10.27 3.12
N ALA A 94 -11.11 -10.23 1.92
CA ALA A 94 -11.11 -11.29 0.94
C ALA A 94 -9.74 -11.35 0.26
N VAL A 95 -9.35 -12.52 -0.20
CA VAL A 95 -8.11 -12.74 -0.95
C VAL A 95 -8.44 -13.43 -2.26
N PHE A 96 -7.93 -12.93 -3.36
CA PHE A 96 -8.13 -13.52 -4.67
C PHE A 96 -6.94 -13.28 -5.60
N ASP A 97 -6.82 -14.13 -6.62
CA ASP A 97 -5.81 -14.00 -7.66
C ASP A 97 -6.45 -13.43 -8.94
N PHE A 98 -5.80 -12.46 -9.54
CA PHE A 98 -6.21 -11.91 -10.82
C PHE A 98 -4.97 -11.55 -11.65
N LYS A 99 -4.90 -12.06 -12.87
CA LYS A 99 -3.80 -11.83 -13.82
C LYS A 99 -2.40 -12.03 -13.20
N GLY A 100 -2.23 -13.11 -12.42
CA GLY A 100 -0.94 -13.47 -11.81
C GLY A 100 -0.52 -12.64 -10.62
N GLN A 101 -1.39 -11.78 -10.11
CA GLN A 101 -1.19 -11.01 -8.89
C GLN A 101 -2.24 -11.42 -7.85
N THR A 102 -1.82 -11.57 -6.59
CA THR A 102 -2.71 -11.79 -5.45
C THR A 102 -3.09 -10.44 -4.83
N TYR A 103 -4.38 -10.30 -4.51
CA TYR A 103 -4.97 -9.07 -3.97
C TYR A 103 -5.60 -9.33 -2.63
N PHE A 104 -5.44 -8.37 -1.74
CA PHE A 104 -6.10 -8.31 -0.45
C PHE A 104 -7.16 -7.22 -0.51
N VAL A 105 -8.42 -7.63 -0.40
CA VAL A 105 -9.56 -6.71 -0.31
C VAL A 105 -9.90 -6.54 1.16
N TYR A 106 -10.18 -5.34 1.55
CA TYR A 106 -10.57 -4.98 2.91
C TYR A 106 -11.54 -3.81 2.85
N HIS A 107 -12.01 -3.33 3.98
CA HIS A 107 -12.83 -2.12 4.01
C HIS A 107 -12.31 -1.11 5.04
N ASP A 108 -12.62 0.14 4.80
CA ASP A 108 -12.44 1.24 5.75
C ASP A 108 -13.52 2.33 5.57
N GLY A 109 -13.39 3.44 6.28
CA GLY A 109 -14.28 4.60 6.19
C GLY A 109 -13.63 5.79 5.47
N SER A 110 -12.75 5.55 4.48
CA SER A 110 -11.96 6.61 3.82
C SER A 110 -12.75 7.52 2.89
N LEU A 111 -13.93 7.11 2.43
CA LEU A 111 -14.79 8.00 1.65
C LEU A 111 -15.37 9.15 2.52
N PRO A 112 -15.76 10.28 1.90
CA PRO A 112 -16.40 11.37 2.59
C PRO A 112 -17.57 10.89 3.47
N HIS A 113 -17.63 11.33 4.70
CA HIS A 113 -18.56 10.88 5.75
C HIS A 113 -18.42 9.41 6.14
N GLY A 114 -17.29 8.78 5.84
CA GLY A 114 -17.05 7.39 6.21
C GLY A 114 -16.97 7.19 7.72
N SER A 115 -17.30 5.99 8.17
CA SER A 115 -17.25 5.58 9.57
C SER A 115 -17.23 4.06 9.70
N GLY A 116 -17.25 3.52 10.90
CA GLY A 116 -17.39 2.09 11.14
C GLY A 116 -18.65 1.47 10.51
N TYR A 117 -19.68 2.27 10.23
CA TYR A 117 -20.93 1.84 9.60
C TYR A 117 -21.12 2.31 8.16
N ARG A 118 -20.27 3.20 7.70
CA ARG A 118 -20.26 3.70 6.31
C ARG A 118 -18.90 3.44 5.70
N ARG A 119 -18.75 2.25 5.16
CA ARG A 119 -17.49 1.68 4.71
C ARG A 119 -17.41 1.59 3.20
N VAL A 120 -16.19 1.55 2.69
CA VAL A 120 -15.86 1.34 1.28
C VAL A 120 -14.92 0.14 1.16
N ALA A 121 -15.05 -0.60 0.07
CA ALA A 121 -14.10 -1.66 -0.26
C ALA A 121 -12.81 -1.06 -0.79
N CYS A 122 -11.71 -1.48 -0.21
CA CYS A 122 -10.34 -1.13 -0.60
C CYS A 122 -9.64 -2.38 -1.10
N CYS A 123 -8.59 -2.20 -1.89
CA CYS A 123 -7.85 -3.32 -2.47
C CYS A 123 -6.38 -2.93 -2.67
N ASP A 124 -5.48 -3.72 -2.11
CA ASP A 124 -4.04 -3.58 -2.31
C ASP A 124 -3.43 -4.92 -2.73
N PRO A 125 -2.38 -4.92 -3.57
CA PRO A 125 -1.68 -6.15 -3.92
C PRO A 125 -0.78 -6.61 -2.78
N PHE A 126 -0.62 -7.92 -2.62
CA PHE A 126 0.35 -8.49 -1.70
C PHE A 126 0.99 -9.75 -2.26
N SER A 127 1.96 -10.30 -1.54
CA SER A 127 2.67 -11.52 -1.92
C SER A 127 2.88 -12.40 -0.71
N ILE A 128 2.79 -13.71 -0.95
CA ILE A 128 3.25 -14.72 -0.01
C ILE A 128 4.71 -15.00 -0.32
N ASN A 129 5.56 -14.96 0.70
CA ASN A 129 6.99 -15.22 0.60
C ASN A 129 7.27 -16.71 0.29
N GLU A 130 8.49 -17.03 -0.10
CA GLU A 130 8.89 -18.42 -0.42
C GLU A 130 8.77 -19.36 0.78
N ASP A 131 8.93 -18.86 2.00
CA ASP A 131 8.76 -19.60 3.26
C ASP A 131 7.30 -19.71 3.72
N GLY A 132 6.37 -19.08 2.99
CA GLY A 132 4.95 -19.06 3.30
C GLY A 132 4.53 -17.92 4.25
N SER A 133 5.46 -17.08 4.67
CA SER A 133 5.13 -15.88 5.46
C SER A 133 4.51 -14.78 4.59
N ILE A 134 3.85 -13.82 5.24
CA ILE A 134 3.25 -12.65 4.59
C ILE A 134 3.76 -11.41 5.31
N ASP A 135 4.37 -10.50 4.54
CA ASP A 135 4.76 -9.20 5.07
C ASP A 135 3.52 -8.33 5.35
N PRO A 136 3.59 -7.38 6.28
CA PRO A 136 2.50 -6.45 6.54
C PRO A 136 1.98 -5.78 5.27
N ILE A 137 0.67 -5.87 5.06
CA ILE A 137 -0.01 -5.30 3.90
C ILE A 137 -0.30 -3.83 4.20
N LYS A 138 0.25 -2.95 3.39
CA LYS A 138 0.10 -1.51 3.55
C LYS A 138 -1.20 -1.06 2.91
N LYS A 139 -2.05 -0.38 3.70
CA LYS A 139 -3.21 0.33 3.16
C LYS A 139 -2.73 1.51 2.35
N THR A 140 -3.34 1.75 1.20
CA THR A 140 -3.00 2.92 0.38
C THR A 140 -4.26 3.66 -0.08
N ALA A 141 -4.22 4.99 -0.04
CA ALA A 141 -5.27 5.82 -0.63
C ALA A 141 -5.27 5.70 -2.16
N THR A 142 -4.09 5.51 -2.75
CA THR A 142 -3.92 5.31 -4.19
C THR A 142 -4.45 3.98 -4.70
N GLY A 143 -4.62 2.97 -3.85
CA GLY A 143 -5.13 1.65 -4.21
C GLY A 143 -4.36 1.02 -5.38
N LEU A 144 -5.09 0.51 -6.38
CA LEU A 144 -4.52 -0.22 -7.52
C LEU A 144 -4.03 0.67 -8.66
N THR A 145 -4.59 1.84 -8.83
CA THR A 145 -4.42 2.67 -10.03
C THR A 145 -3.85 4.05 -9.75
N GLY A 146 -3.85 4.48 -8.50
CA GLY A 146 -3.34 5.77 -8.11
C GLY A 146 -1.81 5.84 -8.08
N THR A 147 -1.29 7.05 -8.16
CA THR A 147 0.15 7.33 -8.08
C THR A 147 0.43 8.14 -6.83
N ALA A 148 1.19 7.56 -5.91
CA ALA A 148 1.63 8.28 -4.72
C ALA A 148 2.61 9.40 -5.08
N SER A 149 2.57 10.46 -4.30
CA SER A 149 3.44 11.64 -4.44
C SER A 149 4.20 11.90 -3.15
N GLN A 150 5.32 12.57 -3.27
CA GLN A 150 6.03 13.17 -2.16
C GLN A 150 6.05 14.68 -2.37
N ILE A 151 5.98 15.41 -1.28
CA ILE A 151 6.03 16.88 -1.29
C ILE A 151 7.24 17.29 -0.47
N THR A 152 8.16 18.01 -1.09
CA THR A 152 9.33 18.58 -0.41
C THR A 152 9.26 20.10 -0.41
N ASP A 153 9.84 20.70 0.61
CA ASP A 153 10.09 22.14 0.64
C ASP A 153 11.32 22.52 -0.23
N SER A 154 11.64 23.81 -0.28
CA SER A 154 12.76 24.32 -1.05
C SER A 154 14.13 23.91 -0.53
N ASP A 155 14.22 23.34 0.66
CA ASP A 155 15.46 22.78 1.24
C ASP A 155 15.54 21.24 1.01
N GLY A 156 14.54 20.66 0.37
CA GLY A 156 14.45 19.22 0.09
C GLY A 156 13.92 18.38 1.27
N ASN A 157 13.39 19.01 2.31
CA ASN A 157 12.78 18.33 3.43
C ASN A 157 11.36 17.87 3.07
N TYR A 158 10.96 16.72 3.54
CA TYR A 158 9.67 16.10 3.22
C TYR A 158 8.56 16.59 4.14
N ILE A 159 7.39 16.90 3.57
CA ILE A 159 6.18 17.04 4.35
C ILE A 159 5.70 15.64 4.71
N SER A 160 5.50 15.40 6.00
CA SER A 160 5.01 14.15 6.54
C SER A 160 4.03 14.38 7.68
N HIS A 161 3.42 13.33 8.16
CA HIS A 161 2.71 13.36 9.42
C HIS A 161 3.44 12.48 10.44
N LYS A 162 3.25 12.76 11.74
CA LYS A 162 3.78 11.87 12.76
C LYS A 162 3.15 10.49 12.63
N SER A 163 3.97 9.46 12.75
CA SER A 163 3.46 8.10 12.85
C SER A 163 2.46 7.99 14.01
N PHE A 164 1.33 7.37 13.76
CA PHE A 164 0.35 7.10 14.80
C PHE A 164 -0.39 5.80 14.50
N VAL A 165 -0.51 4.99 15.53
CA VAL A 165 -1.38 3.81 15.52
C VAL A 165 -2.75 4.24 16.01
N ASN A 166 -3.79 3.83 15.32
CA ASN A 166 -5.14 4.24 15.63
C ASN A 166 -5.76 3.40 16.77
N THR A 167 -5.01 3.23 17.85
CA THR A 167 -5.34 2.35 18.97
C THR A 167 -6.41 2.88 19.91
N LEU A 168 -6.75 4.18 19.82
CA LEU A 168 -7.51 4.85 20.90
C LEU A 168 -8.86 5.38 20.44
N LEU A 169 -9.27 5.17 19.20
CA LEU A 169 -10.47 5.80 18.72
C LEU A 169 -11.65 4.87 18.87
N ASP A 170 -12.61 5.35 19.60
CA ASP A 170 -13.97 4.84 19.49
C ASP A 170 -14.44 5.02 18.06
N ALA A 171 -15.12 4.03 17.50
CA ALA A 171 -15.51 3.99 16.09
C ALA A 171 -16.31 5.20 15.61
N ASP A 172 -16.92 5.89 16.54
CA ASP A 172 -17.80 7.01 16.27
C ASP A 172 -17.10 8.37 16.32
N TYR A 173 -15.79 8.39 16.64
CA TYR A 173 -15.04 9.65 16.72
C TYR A 173 -14.08 9.79 15.53
N PRO A 174 -14.30 10.80 14.70
CA PRO A 174 -13.45 11.09 13.56
C PRO A 174 -12.05 11.51 14.00
N ILE A 175 -11.04 11.15 13.20
CA ILE A 175 -9.69 11.64 13.40
C ILE A 175 -9.61 13.09 12.97
N THR A 176 -9.25 13.96 13.90
CA THR A 176 -9.06 15.37 13.64
C THR A 176 -7.79 15.88 14.30
N GLY A 177 -7.11 16.81 13.66
CA GLY A 177 -6.02 17.57 14.25
C GLY A 177 -4.73 16.82 14.51
N LYS A 178 -4.43 15.73 13.78
CA LYS A 178 -3.12 15.08 13.85
C LYS A 178 -2.03 16.00 13.29
N ALA A 179 -0.92 16.10 14.01
CA ALA A 179 0.16 17.00 13.65
C ALA A 179 0.86 16.56 12.35
N LEU A 180 1.16 17.57 11.52
CA LEU A 180 2.09 17.46 10.41
C LEU A 180 3.49 17.84 10.88
N GLN A 181 4.51 17.41 10.16
CA GLN A 181 5.91 17.69 10.43
C GLN A 181 6.68 17.89 9.12
N VAL A 182 7.87 18.43 9.24
CA VAL A 182 8.83 18.54 8.14
C VAL A 182 10.05 17.72 8.50
N ASP A 183 10.39 16.74 7.68
CA ASP A 183 11.46 15.80 7.95
C ASP A 183 12.64 15.99 7.00
N PHE A 184 13.85 15.91 7.53
CA PHE A 184 15.08 15.96 6.73
C PHE A 184 15.31 14.69 5.93
N TYR A 185 14.68 13.57 6.33
CA TYR A 185 14.81 12.29 5.67
C TYR A 185 13.46 11.84 5.14
N LYS A 186 13.49 11.10 4.04
CA LYS A 186 12.33 10.41 3.52
C LYS A 186 11.83 9.43 4.57
N ASP A 187 10.68 9.72 5.18
CA ASP A 187 10.06 8.91 6.23
C ASP A 187 9.11 7.85 5.65
N GLY A 188 9.40 7.39 4.43
CA GLY A 188 8.66 6.30 3.84
C GLY A 188 7.17 6.59 3.69
N GLU A 189 6.35 5.90 4.50
CA GLU A 189 4.90 5.92 4.36
C GLU A 189 4.26 7.22 4.82
N GLU A 190 4.76 7.83 5.90
CA GLU A 190 4.22 9.06 6.47
C GLU A 190 4.46 10.29 5.59
N SER A 191 5.38 10.21 4.64
CA SER A 191 5.66 11.25 3.64
C SER A 191 5.06 10.97 2.27
N SER A 192 4.21 9.95 2.16
CA SER A 192 3.54 9.55 0.92
C SER A 192 2.12 10.12 0.88
N TRP A 193 1.79 10.79 -0.21
CA TRP A 193 0.55 11.51 -0.39
C TRP A 193 -0.15 11.12 -1.68
N GLU A 194 -1.48 11.17 -1.70
CA GLU A 194 -2.27 11.18 -2.91
C GLU A 194 -2.80 12.59 -3.17
N ILE A 195 -2.51 13.14 -4.34
CA ILE A 195 -3.00 14.46 -4.75
C ILE A 195 -4.23 14.25 -5.61
N ASN A 196 -5.37 14.53 -5.03
CA ASN A 196 -6.69 14.38 -5.63
C ASN A 196 -7.24 15.72 -6.13
N PRO A 197 -8.24 15.73 -7.02
CA PRO A 197 -9.01 16.94 -7.32
C PRO A 197 -9.58 17.55 -6.02
N GLY A 198 -9.59 18.85 -5.94
CA GLY A 198 -10.05 19.58 -4.75
C GLY A 198 -11.44 19.13 -4.29
N LYS A 199 -11.67 19.08 -2.98
CA LYS A 199 -12.97 18.63 -2.44
C LYS A 199 -14.08 19.63 -2.69
N SER A 200 -13.79 20.92 -2.61
CA SER A 200 -14.76 22.00 -2.87
C SER A 200 -14.80 22.46 -4.34
N SER A 201 -13.81 22.11 -5.15
CA SER A 201 -13.75 22.43 -6.58
C SER A 201 -13.01 21.35 -7.34
N LYS A 202 -13.53 20.98 -8.50
CA LYS A 202 -12.93 19.96 -9.39
C LYS A 202 -12.16 20.55 -10.58
N LYS A 203 -11.89 21.85 -10.57
CA LYS A 203 -11.03 22.47 -11.59
C LYS A 203 -9.58 22.08 -11.34
N ASP A 204 -8.78 21.97 -12.38
CA ASP A 204 -7.42 21.44 -12.37
C ASP A 204 -6.46 22.16 -11.41
N GLU A 205 -6.69 23.46 -11.18
CA GLU A 205 -5.90 24.25 -10.25
C GLU A 205 -6.24 24.01 -8.76
N TYR A 206 -7.25 23.18 -8.46
CA TYR A 206 -7.66 22.88 -7.09
C TYR A 206 -7.37 21.44 -6.74
N VAL A 207 -6.67 21.23 -5.64
CA VAL A 207 -6.27 19.91 -5.15
C VAL A 207 -6.66 19.70 -3.70
N SER A 208 -6.80 18.46 -3.31
CA SER A 208 -6.76 17.99 -1.92
C SER A 208 -5.59 17.04 -1.76
N ILE A 209 -4.95 17.05 -0.59
CA ILE A 209 -3.75 16.27 -0.30
C ILE A 209 -4.11 15.24 0.75
N GLU A 210 -4.21 14.00 0.36
CA GLU A 210 -4.60 12.86 1.19
C GLU A 210 -3.37 12.07 1.63
N SER A 211 -3.35 11.61 2.88
CA SER A 211 -2.31 10.71 3.35
C SER A 211 -2.45 9.36 2.66
N ASN A 212 -1.40 8.89 1.97
CA ASN A 212 -1.47 7.64 1.25
C ASN A 212 -1.57 6.43 2.18
N ASN A 213 -0.86 6.42 3.31
CA ASN A 213 -0.88 5.32 4.27
C ASN A 213 -2.00 5.41 5.33
N LYS A 214 -2.72 6.52 5.36
CA LYS A 214 -3.91 6.73 6.22
C LYS A 214 -5.08 7.25 5.36
N PRO A 215 -5.66 6.39 4.50
CA PRO A 215 -6.73 6.79 3.59
C PRO A 215 -7.90 7.49 4.31
N GLY A 216 -8.43 8.52 3.68
CA GLY A 216 -9.50 9.36 4.24
C GLY A 216 -9.03 10.52 5.11
N LEU A 217 -7.73 10.67 5.33
CA LEU A 217 -7.16 11.78 6.09
C LEU A 217 -6.46 12.78 5.17
N TYR A 218 -6.84 14.04 5.28
CA TYR A 218 -6.43 15.12 4.39
C TYR A 218 -5.68 16.21 5.15
N ILE A 219 -4.71 16.86 4.50
CA ILE A 219 -4.15 18.12 4.99
C ILE A 219 -5.28 19.15 5.05
N THR A 220 -5.48 19.74 6.22
CA THR A 220 -6.63 20.58 6.53
C THR A 220 -6.18 21.91 7.14
N ALA A 221 -6.62 23.02 6.58
CA ALA A 221 -6.41 24.36 7.13
C ALA A 221 -7.37 24.59 8.30
N GLN A 222 -6.82 24.79 9.50
CA GLN A 222 -7.58 25.19 10.69
C GLN A 222 -7.84 26.70 10.69
N ASP A 223 -8.63 27.17 11.66
CA ASP A 223 -8.89 28.61 11.81
C ASP A 223 -7.58 29.34 12.20
N PRO A 224 -7.35 30.55 11.64
CA PRO A 224 -6.16 31.32 11.94
C PRO A 224 -6.10 31.70 13.42
N LYS A 225 -4.91 31.57 14.01
CA LYS A 225 -4.62 32.09 15.36
C LYS A 225 -3.43 33.03 15.25
N ASN A 226 -3.63 34.28 15.69
CA ASN A 226 -2.61 35.35 15.59
C ASN A 226 -2.02 35.50 14.17
N GLY A 227 -2.88 35.41 13.15
CA GLY A 227 -2.46 35.56 11.75
C GLY A 227 -1.74 34.34 11.14
N VAL A 228 -1.69 33.21 11.83
CA VAL A 228 -1.06 31.98 11.36
C VAL A 228 -2.07 30.85 11.44
N ILE A 229 -2.08 29.96 10.42
CA ILE A 229 -2.81 28.70 10.42
C ILE A 229 -1.81 27.57 10.68
N THR A 230 -2.15 26.68 11.60
CA THR A 230 -1.45 25.38 11.75
C THR A 230 -2.20 24.34 10.93
N PRO A 231 -1.63 23.84 9.82
CA PRO A 231 -2.26 22.76 9.07
C PRO A 231 -2.18 21.44 9.86
N VAL A 232 -3.20 20.62 9.73
CA VAL A 232 -3.31 19.34 10.43
C VAL A 232 -3.82 18.28 9.49
N LEU A 233 -3.66 17.02 9.86
CA LEU A 233 -4.28 15.88 9.19
C LEU A 233 -5.64 15.58 9.82
N SER A 234 -6.71 15.59 9.03
CA SER A 234 -8.08 15.36 9.52
C SER A 234 -8.93 14.57 8.54
N GLN A 235 -9.88 13.81 9.07
CA GLN A 235 -10.90 13.09 8.30
C GLN A 235 -11.99 14.05 7.81
N ASP A 236 -12.50 13.82 6.60
CA ASP A 236 -13.68 14.49 6.05
C ASP A 236 -14.96 13.87 6.64
N VAL A 237 -15.50 14.51 7.67
CA VAL A 237 -16.58 13.90 8.48
C VAL A 237 -17.94 14.51 8.20
N LYS A 238 -18.00 15.85 8.11
CA LYS A 238 -19.27 16.58 8.07
C LYS A 238 -19.81 16.77 6.66
N GLY A 239 -18.92 16.74 5.64
CA GLY A 239 -19.24 17.00 4.24
C GLY A 239 -19.85 18.37 4.00
N THR A 240 -19.58 19.32 4.87
CA THR A 240 -20.00 20.69 4.68
C THR A 240 -19.09 21.40 3.69
N THR A 241 -19.61 22.43 3.03
CA THR A 241 -18.81 23.28 2.14
C THR A 241 -17.57 23.81 2.86
N ALA A 242 -17.71 24.29 4.08
CA ALA A 242 -16.61 24.83 4.88
C ALA A 242 -15.52 23.77 5.20
N GLU A 243 -15.91 22.52 5.43
CA GLU A 243 -14.97 21.42 5.63
C GLU A 243 -14.26 21.08 4.32
N ALA A 244 -14.99 20.94 3.23
CA ALA A 244 -14.43 20.70 1.90
C ALA A 244 -13.45 21.82 1.47
N GLU A 245 -13.76 23.07 1.74
CA GLU A 245 -12.87 24.20 1.49
C GLU A 245 -11.61 24.16 2.35
N SER A 246 -11.71 23.72 3.61
CA SER A 246 -10.55 23.60 4.51
C SER A 246 -9.52 22.56 4.06
N MET A 247 -9.96 21.57 3.27
CA MET A 247 -9.14 20.49 2.71
C MET A 247 -8.79 20.74 1.23
N THR A 248 -9.16 21.89 0.67
CA THR A 248 -8.89 22.24 -0.72
C THR A 248 -7.86 23.36 -0.78
N PHE A 249 -6.89 23.16 -1.65
CA PHE A 249 -5.83 24.14 -1.93
C PHE A 249 -5.86 24.52 -3.41
N ARG A 250 -5.67 25.79 -3.70
CA ARG A 250 -5.38 26.25 -5.05
C ARG A 250 -3.88 26.12 -5.31
N THR A 251 -3.51 25.48 -6.39
CA THR A 251 -2.13 25.41 -6.83
C THR A 251 -1.77 26.62 -7.67
N LEU A 252 -0.66 27.25 -7.33
CA LEU A 252 -0.05 28.34 -8.06
C LEU A 252 1.35 27.92 -8.50
N LYS A 253 1.91 28.61 -9.50
CA LYS A 253 3.34 28.46 -9.79
C LYS A 253 4.13 28.87 -8.55
N GLY A 254 5.14 28.07 -8.18
CA GLY A 254 5.96 28.37 -7.01
C GLY A 254 6.52 29.78 -7.04
N PHE A 255 6.47 30.48 -5.94
CA PHE A 255 6.83 31.92 -5.83
C PHE A 255 8.30 32.17 -6.18
N ASN A 256 9.19 31.20 -5.96
CA ASN A 256 10.57 31.29 -6.40
C ASN A 256 10.76 31.05 -7.93
N GLY A 257 9.68 30.90 -8.69
CA GLY A 257 9.70 30.71 -10.14
C GLY A 257 9.69 29.25 -10.60
N SER A 258 9.79 28.27 -9.70
CA SER A 258 9.73 26.83 -9.97
C SER A 258 8.85 26.12 -8.90
N GLY A 259 8.46 24.87 -9.15
CA GLY A 259 7.62 24.11 -8.21
C GLY A 259 6.19 24.64 -8.10
N VAL A 260 5.57 24.45 -6.95
CA VAL A 260 4.18 24.79 -6.65
C VAL A 260 4.05 25.54 -5.33
N THR A 261 3.10 26.46 -5.27
CA THR A 261 2.63 27.11 -4.03
C THR A 261 1.18 26.68 -3.79
N PHE A 262 0.83 26.32 -2.57
CA PHE A 262 -0.50 25.90 -2.17
C PHE A 262 -1.21 27.01 -1.39
N GLU A 263 -2.26 27.59 -1.95
CA GLU A 263 -3.12 28.59 -1.31
C GLU A 263 -4.36 27.93 -0.71
N SER A 264 -4.73 28.27 0.52
CA SER A 264 -5.97 27.76 1.12
C SER A 264 -7.20 28.32 0.41
N VAL A 265 -8.14 27.43 0.07
CA VAL A 265 -9.44 27.86 -0.47
C VAL A 265 -10.31 28.46 0.62
N LYS A 266 -10.32 27.88 1.81
CA LYS A 266 -11.09 28.39 2.95
C LYS A 266 -10.60 29.77 3.43
N TYR A 267 -9.30 30.01 3.34
CA TYR A 267 -8.65 31.25 3.76
C TYR A 267 -7.80 31.82 2.63
N PRO A 268 -8.42 32.47 1.62
CA PRO A 268 -7.68 33.04 0.49
C PRO A 268 -6.59 34.02 0.97
N GLY A 269 -5.42 33.93 0.32
CA GLY A 269 -4.25 34.72 0.71
C GLY A 269 -3.40 34.08 1.82
N TYR A 270 -3.81 32.91 2.36
CA TYR A 270 -2.94 32.09 3.23
C TYR A 270 -2.30 30.98 2.41
N TYR A 271 -1.00 30.94 2.44
CA TYR A 271 -0.17 29.99 1.68
C TYR A 271 0.50 29.00 2.62
N LEU A 272 0.54 27.73 2.21
CA LEU A 272 1.33 26.73 2.91
C LEU A 272 2.81 27.16 2.90
N THR A 273 3.47 27.03 4.04
CA THR A 273 4.87 27.44 4.22
C THR A 273 5.64 26.40 5.04
N SER A 274 6.90 26.20 4.68
CA SER A 274 7.88 25.48 5.48
C SER A 274 8.99 26.45 5.88
N LYS A 275 9.11 26.70 7.18
CA LYS A 275 10.13 27.59 7.71
C LYS A 275 10.78 27.00 8.94
N ASN A 276 12.10 26.79 8.89
CA ASN A 276 12.86 26.22 10.01
C ASN A 276 12.30 24.88 10.51
N GLY A 277 11.87 24.01 9.59
CA GLY A 277 11.29 22.71 9.93
C GLY A 277 9.85 22.78 10.49
N VAL A 278 9.17 23.92 10.40
CA VAL A 278 7.79 24.11 10.86
C VAL A 278 6.88 24.35 9.66
N LEU A 279 5.85 23.50 9.54
CA LEU A 279 4.79 23.67 8.56
C LEU A 279 3.70 24.58 9.12
N SER A 280 3.38 25.65 8.39
CA SER A 280 2.33 26.62 8.74
C SER A 280 1.67 27.19 7.49
N MET A 281 0.67 28.07 7.65
CA MET A 281 0.15 28.87 6.55
C MET A 281 0.12 30.33 6.99
N THR A 282 0.64 31.20 6.14
CA THR A 282 0.75 32.67 6.40
C THR A 282 0.34 33.49 5.18
N GLN A 283 0.02 34.75 5.39
CA GLN A 283 -0.42 35.64 4.31
C GLN A 283 0.74 36.29 3.55
N ASP A 284 1.90 36.38 4.18
CA ASP A 284 3.06 37.11 3.63
C ASP A 284 4.34 36.25 3.79
N PRO A 285 4.38 35.07 3.09
CA PRO A 285 5.55 34.21 3.15
C PRO A 285 6.70 34.72 2.30
N SER A 286 7.93 34.33 2.60
CA SER A 286 9.01 34.43 1.63
C SER A 286 8.77 33.46 0.46
N ASP A 287 9.28 33.81 -0.73
CA ASP A 287 9.15 32.99 -1.93
C ASP A 287 9.68 31.57 -1.70
N LYS A 288 10.79 31.45 -0.98
CA LYS A 288 11.40 30.18 -0.64
C LYS A 288 10.50 29.34 0.28
N ASP A 289 9.97 29.96 1.35
CA ASP A 289 9.21 29.22 2.35
C ASP A 289 7.86 28.70 1.81
N ALA A 290 7.27 29.38 0.79
CA ALA A 290 6.00 29.00 0.18
C ALA A 290 6.13 28.17 -1.10
N THR A 291 7.34 27.77 -1.48
CA THR A 291 7.56 26.94 -2.67
C THR A 291 7.84 25.51 -2.29
N PHE A 292 7.09 24.62 -2.91
CA PHE A 292 7.18 23.17 -2.74
C PHE A 292 7.44 22.47 -4.08
N PHE A 293 7.96 21.25 -4.01
CA PHE A 293 8.19 20.38 -5.15
C PHE A 293 7.43 19.09 -4.95
N VAL A 294 6.66 18.70 -5.95
CA VAL A 294 5.89 17.46 -5.94
C VAL A 294 6.59 16.46 -6.86
N SER A 295 7.02 15.36 -6.31
CA SER A 295 7.52 14.21 -7.08
C SER A 295 6.48 13.09 -7.01
N THR A 296 6.20 12.45 -8.14
CA THR A 296 5.28 11.32 -8.20
C THR A 296 6.02 10.00 -8.02
N ASP A 297 5.32 8.97 -7.57
CA ASP A 297 5.85 7.62 -7.36
C ASP A 297 6.05 6.87 -8.70
N THR A 298 6.80 7.48 -9.59
CA THR A 298 7.12 6.92 -10.89
C THR A 298 8.59 6.49 -11.00
N GLU A 299 9.44 6.91 -10.05
CA GLU A 299 10.87 6.65 -10.10
C GLU A 299 11.22 5.28 -9.53
N ILE A 300 11.90 4.47 -10.34
CA ILE A 300 12.36 3.16 -9.96
C ILE A 300 13.68 3.30 -9.20
N LYS A 301 13.66 2.98 -7.91
CA LYS A 301 14.84 2.89 -7.08
C LYS A 301 15.72 1.70 -7.44
N SER A 302 15.08 0.54 -7.63
CA SER A 302 15.76 -0.71 -7.97
C SER A 302 14.77 -1.72 -8.51
N GLY A 303 15.29 -2.85 -8.95
CA GLY A 303 14.46 -3.96 -9.43
C GLY A 303 14.93 -4.45 -10.79
N LYS A 304 14.59 -5.68 -11.08
CA LYS A 304 14.93 -6.32 -12.35
C LYS A 304 14.14 -7.61 -12.58
N ALA A 305 14.14 -8.06 -13.80
CA ALA A 305 13.66 -9.39 -14.15
C ALA A 305 14.56 -10.48 -13.57
N ARG A 306 13.95 -11.49 -13.01
CA ARG A 306 14.60 -12.70 -12.48
C ARG A 306 13.91 -13.92 -13.08
N LYS A 307 14.68 -15.01 -13.21
CA LYS A 307 14.19 -16.30 -13.70
C LYS A 307 14.68 -17.39 -12.78
N THR A 308 13.78 -18.26 -12.35
CA THR A 308 14.09 -19.33 -11.42
C THR A 308 14.98 -20.40 -12.06
N LYS A 309 14.54 -20.94 -13.18
CA LYS A 309 15.32 -21.96 -13.91
C LYS A 309 16.30 -21.28 -14.86
N ARG A 310 17.60 -21.47 -14.63
CA ARG A 310 18.68 -20.91 -15.46
C ARG A 310 19.59 -21.94 -16.11
N MET A 311 19.42 -23.22 -15.80
CA MET A 311 20.19 -24.31 -16.39
C MET A 311 19.29 -25.22 -17.21
N TYR A 312 19.66 -25.48 -18.43
CA TYR A 312 18.95 -26.26 -19.43
C TYR A 312 19.86 -27.29 -20.03
N THR A 313 19.30 -28.40 -20.54
CA THR A 313 20.05 -29.35 -21.37
C THR A 313 19.90 -28.98 -22.84
N VAL A 314 20.87 -29.40 -23.66
CA VAL A 314 20.81 -29.26 -25.12
C VAL A 314 19.45 -29.81 -25.63
N GLY A 315 18.75 -29.02 -26.43
CA GLY A 315 17.45 -29.36 -27.00
C GLY A 315 16.25 -29.16 -26.03
N GLU A 316 16.49 -28.79 -24.79
CA GLU A 316 15.40 -28.50 -23.86
C GLU A 316 14.75 -27.13 -24.21
N GLU A 317 13.40 -27.06 -24.16
CA GLU A 317 12.65 -25.86 -24.42
C GLU A 317 12.94 -24.79 -23.36
N LEU A 318 13.21 -23.55 -23.80
CA LEU A 318 13.39 -22.40 -22.94
C LEU A 318 12.03 -21.80 -22.57
N LYS A 319 11.48 -22.23 -21.43
CA LYS A 319 10.24 -21.68 -20.89
C LYS A 319 10.49 -20.32 -20.25
N THR A 320 9.54 -19.38 -20.38
CA THR A 320 9.62 -18.01 -19.85
C THR A 320 8.60 -17.70 -18.76
N ASN A 321 7.71 -18.61 -18.47
CA ASN A 321 6.64 -18.47 -17.50
C ASN A 321 7.10 -18.36 -16.02
N ASP A 322 8.36 -18.69 -15.72
CA ASP A 322 9.00 -18.53 -14.41
C ASP A 322 9.78 -17.22 -14.25
N ILE A 323 9.60 -16.28 -15.17
CA ILE A 323 10.16 -14.94 -15.05
C ILE A 323 9.31 -14.12 -14.08
N ARG A 324 9.98 -13.42 -13.17
CA ARG A 324 9.38 -12.49 -12.22
C ARG A 324 10.07 -11.14 -12.38
N ILE A 325 9.27 -10.09 -12.51
CA ILE A 325 9.78 -8.71 -12.59
C ILE A 325 9.18 -7.97 -11.41
N GLN A 326 10.04 -7.54 -10.52
CA GLN A 326 9.66 -6.77 -9.34
C GLN A 326 10.49 -5.50 -9.28
N LEU A 327 9.80 -4.37 -9.23
CA LEU A 327 10.38 -3.04 -9.13
C LEU A 327 10.13 -2.49 -7.73
N TYR A 328 11.10 -1.82 -7.18
CA TYR A 328 11.03 -1.08 -5.93
C TYR A 328 11.11 0.41 -6.28
N LEU A 329 10.10 1.16 -5.91
CA LEU A 329 10.01 2.58 -6.19
C LEU A 329 10.71 3.41 -5.12
N GLU A 330 11.02 4.67 -5.42
CA GLU A 330 11.65 5.57 -4.45
C GLU A 330 10.79 5.79 -3.19
N THR A 331 9.47 5.70 -3.31
CA THR A 331 8.53 5.77 -2.19
C THR A 331 8.49 4.50 -1.31
N GLY A 332 9.23 3.44 -1.70
CA GLY A 332 9.21 2.15 -1.00
C GLY A 332 8.13 1.18 -1.50
N LYS A 333 7.23 1.61 -2.37
CA LYS A 333 6.23 0.74 -3.00
C LYS A 333 6.90 -0.31 -3.88
N THR A 334 6.32 -1.50 -3.92
CA THR A 334 6.74 -2.59 -4.82
C THR A 334 5.72 -2.76 -5.92
N VAL A 335 6.20 -2.84 -7.16
CA VAL A 335 5.38 -3.08 -8.35
C VAL A 335 5.83 -4.36 -9.03
N LYS A 336 4.90 -5.26 -9.31
CA LYS A 336 5.14 -6.44 -10.16
C LYS A 336 4.71 -6.15 -11.60
N ILE A 337 5.57 -6.46 -12.54
CA ILE A 337 5.27 -6.36 -13.97
C ILE A 337 4.93 -7.76 -14.49
N THR A 338 3.77 -7.89 -15.06
CA THR A 338 3.28 -9.17 -15.65
C THR A 338 3.29 -9.15 -17.17
N ASP A 339 3.31 -7.95 -17.77
CA ASP A 339 3.40 -7.79 -19.22
C ASP A 339 4.85 -7.53 -19.64
N TYR A 340 5.43 -8.48 -20.36
CA TYR A 340 6.79 -8.39 -20.87
C TYR A 340 6.97 -9.23 -22.13
N THR A 341 7.99 -8.91 -22.89
CA THR A 341 8.43 -9.65 -24.05
C THR A 341 9.84 -10.21 -23.85
N THR A 342 10.16 -11.28 -24.58
CA THR A 342 11.50 -11.89 -24.52
C THR A 342 12.02 -12.19 -25.91
N ASN A 343 13.32 -12.49 -26.01
CA ASN A 343 13.95 -13.02 -27.21
C ASN A 343 14.15 -14.55 -27.11
N ALA A 344 13.35 -15.25 -26.33
CA ALA A 344 13.53 -16.69 -26.09
C ALA A 344 13.51 -17.51 -27.39
N ASP A 345 12.66 -17.13 -28.34
CA ASP A 345 12.52 -17.72 -29.68
C ASP A 345 13.78 -17.59 -30.58
N LYS A 346 14.68 -16.66 -30.23
CA LYS A 346 15.94 -16.40 -30.97
C LYS A 346 17.16 -17.00 -30.30
N ILE A 347 16.97 -17.69 -29.17
CA ILE A 347 18.08 -18.30 -28.44
C ILE A 347 18.30 -19.74 -28.92
N ASP A 348 19.50 -20.00 -29.43
CA ASP A 348 19.90 -21.35 -29.81
C ASP A 348 20.10 -22.25 -28.59
N MET A 349 19.18 -23.16 -28.38
CA MET A 349 19.20 -24.15 -27.30
C MET A 349 19.83 -25.50 -27.76
N THR A 350 20.28 -25.60 -29.00
CA THR A 350 20.91 -26.85 -29.53
C THR A 350 22.40 -26.93 -29.26
N THR A 351 23.02 -25.83 -28.81
CA THR A 351 24.46 -25.77 -28.50
C THR A 351 24.69 -25.45 -27.03
N THR A 352 25.71 -26.05 -26.41
CA THR A 352 26.10 -25.76 -25.02
C THR A 352 26.66 -24.35 -24.87
N GLY A 353 26.63 -23.83 -23.63
CA GLY A 353 27.28 -22.56 -23.27
C GLY A 353 26.34 -21.56 -22.59
N LYS A 354 26.88 -20.38 -22.31
CA LYS A 354 26.12 -19.26 -21.75
C LYS A 354 25.32 -18.57 -22.85
N LYS A 355 24.04 -18.33 -22.58
CA LYS A 355 23.12 -17.61 -23.48
C LYS A 355 22.52 -16.44 -22.71
N THR A 356 22.12 -15.39 -23.42
CA THR A 356 21.51 -14.20 -22.82
C THR A 356 20.03 -14.13 -23.19
N LEU A 357 19.15 -14.33 -22.21
CA LEU A 357 17.73 -14.08 -22.32
C LEU A 357 17.49 -12.60 -22.01
N LYS A 358 16.99 -11.85 -23.00
CA LYS A 358 16.57 -10.46 -22.84
C LYS A 358 15.09 -10.44 -22.44
N VAL A 359 14.76 -9.72 -21.38
CA VAL A 359 13.39 -9.50 -20.91
C VAL A 359 13.10 -8.01 -21.00
N THR A 360 12.15 -7.64 -21.86
CA THR A 360 11.77 -6.24 -22.07
C THR A 360 10.36 -5.99 -21.54
N TYR A 361 10.22 -4.99 -20.72
CA TYR A 361 8.97 -4.57 -20.08
C TYR A 361 8.88 -3.05 -20.09
N GLU A 362 7.67 -2.53 -19.82
CA GLU A 362 7.40 -1.10 -19.73
C GLU A 362 6.83 -0.75 -18.37
N TYR A 363 7.26 0.38 -17.82
CA TYR A 363 6.69 0.96 -16.63
C TYR A 363 6.64 2.49 -16.78
N ASN A 364 5.45 3.08 -16.60
CA ASN A 364 5.20 4.51 -16.75
C ASN A 364 5.68 5.11 -18.08
N GLY A 365 5.50 4.38 -19.20
CA GLY A 365 5.94 4.80 -20.51
C GLY A 365 7.44 4.62 -20.78
N GLU A 366 8.23 4.22 -19.78
CA GLU A 366 9.63 3.88 -19.94
C GLU A 366 9.82 2.39 -20.25
N LYS A 367 10.50 2.10 -21.35
CA LYS A 367 10.84 0.75 -21.74
C LYS A 367 12.18 0.32 -21.16
N LYS A 368 12.19 -0.79 -20.43
CA LYS A 368 13.39 -1.36 -19.78
C LYS A 368 13.70 -2.74 -20.32
N THR A 369 14.98 -3.09 -20.37
CA THR A 369 15.41 -4.41 -20.80
C THR A 369 16.48 -4.95 -19.85
N ASP A 370 16.17 -6.11 -19.27
CA ASP A 370 17.08 -6.86 -18.42
C ASP A 370 17.69 -8.05 -19.16
N ASN A 371 18.92 -8.39 -18.82
CA ASN A 371 19.65 -9.53 -19.35
C ASN A 371 19.77 -10.62 -18.30
N ILE A 372 19.17 -11.77 -18.56
CA ILE A 372 19.26 -12.96 -17.69
C ILE A 372 20.21 -13.96 -18.34
N GLN A 373 21.26 -14.35 -17.62
CA GLN A 373 22.16 -15.41 -18.10
C GLN A 373 21.52 -16.77 -17.83
N ILE A 374 21.40 -17.57 -18.88
CA ILE A 374 21.08 -18.99 -18.83
C ILE A 374 22.27 -19.83 -19.30
N ILE A 375 22.33 -21.07 -18.86
CA ILE A 375 23.41 -22.01 -19.22
C ILE A 375 22.80 -23.24 -19.86
N VAL A 376 23.24 -23.57 -21.06
CA VAL A 376 22.87 -24.81 -21.73
C VAL A 376 24.03 -25.80 -21.55
N VAL A 377 23.75 -26.96 -20.98
CA VAL A 377 24.72 -28.03 -20.69
C VAL A 377 24.41 -29.30 -21.46
N ASP A 378 25.38 -30.15 -21.61
CA ASP A 378 25.16 -31.49 -22.20
C ASP A 378 24.23 -32.33 -21.29
N SER A 379 23.42 -33.17 -21.89
CA SER A 379 22.48 -34.08 -21.18
C SER A 379 23.16 -34.98 -20.15
N ALA A 380 24.42 -35.32 -20.37
CA ALA A 380 25.24 -36.09 -19.45
C ALA A 380 25.53 -35.38 -18.11
N TYR A 381 25.48 -34.04 -18.08
CA TYR A 381 25.76 -33.23 -16.90
C TYR A 381 24.67 -33.30 -15.81
N LYS A 382 23.43 -33.64 -16.18
CA LYS A 382 22.29 -33.77 -15.24
C LYS A 382 22.26 -35.09 -14.45
N LYS A 383 23.15 -36.06 -14.77
CA LYS A 383 23.18 -37.37 -14.13
C LYS A 383 24.21 -37.51 -12.98
N LYS A 384 24.90 -36.44 -12.62
CA LYS A 384 25.76 -36.35 -11.44
C LYS A 384 25.11 -35.43 -10.41
#